data_be36d926fb42b562098a263cdf0a6efb
#
_entry.id   be36d926fb42b562098a263cdf0a6efb
#
_cell.length_a   1.000
_cell.length_b   1.000
_cell.length_c   1.000
_cell.angle_alpha   90.00
_cell.angle_beta   90.00
_cell.angle_gamma   90.00
#
_symmetry.space_group_name_H-M   'P 1'
#
loop_
_entity.id
_entity.type
_entity.pdbx_description
1 polymer ?
#
loop_
_entity_poly.entity_id
_entity_poly.type
_entity_poly.pdbx_seq_one_letter_code
_entity_poly.pdbx_strand_id
1 'polypeptide(L)'
;MKTRNFIHDTGSIILLFCLLLFTQQVSAQVTPTLPDTARMTYNQISKTCGLYVFPSKGQSQEKQKQDEFECYQWAVQQSGIDPLNLPKVQAAPTQTGPDGSMVMGGAKGAAAGVAIGAIAGNAGEGAAIGAVVGGLMGIRRRREEAEKQEQQSQQAATQTTQNMKASFVKAFSACMDGKGYTLK
;
A
#
# COMPACT_ATOMS: atom_id res chain seq x y z
N MET A 1 42.64 -39.99 29.65
CA MET A 1 41.74 -39.15 30.45
C MET A 1 41.99 -37.67 30.12
N LYS A 2 41.58 -37.17 28.96
CA LYS A 2 41.64 -35.70 28.66
C LYS A 2 40.93 -35.34 27.34
N THR A 3 39.65 -35.60 27.21
CA THR A 3 38.88 -35.22 26.00
C THR A 3 37.49 -34.64 26.29
N ARG A 4 37.20 -34.21 27.56
CA ARG A 4 35.83 -33.76 27.93
C ARG A 4 35.66 -32.26 28.03
N ASN A 5 36.71 -31.43 27.89
CA ASN A 5 36.57 -29.97 28.05
C ASN A 5 36.56 -29.18 26.74
N PHE A 6 36.72 -29.84 25.57
CA PHE A 6 36.79 -29.14 24.29
C PHE A 6 35.40 -28.82 23.66
N ILE A 7 34.35 -29.56 24.09
CA ILE A 7 33.01 -29.39 23.51
C ILE A 7 32.22 -28.23 24.18
N HIS A 8 32.55 -27.89 25.44
CA HIS A 8 31.89 -26.78 26.14
C HIS A 8 32.38 -25.41 25.70
N ASP A 9 33.60 -25.32 25.20
CA ASP A 9 34.24 -24.04 24.82
C ASP A 9 33.78 -23.57 23.45
N THR A 10 33.56 -24.49 22.51
CA THR A 10 33.07 -24.17 21.16
C THR A 10 31.59 -23.72 21.14
N GLY A 11 30.76 -24.28 22.03
CA GLY A 11 29.36 -23.87 22.18
C GLY A 11 29.21 -22.46 22.75
N SER A 12 30.10 -22.11 23.70
CA SER A 12 30.11 -20.78 24.31
C SER A 12 30.57 -19.70 23.34
N ILE A 13 31.55 -20.01 22.49
CA ILE A 13 32.06 -19.08 21.45
C ILE A 13 31.02 -18.85 20.37
N ILE A 14 30.30 -19.87 19.91
CA ILE A 14 29.24 -19.75 18.90
C ILE A 14 28.06 -18.95 19.45
N LEU A 15 27.70 -19.13 20.73
CA LEU A 15 26.62 -18.36 21.39
C LEU A 15 26.99 -16.89 21.55
N LEU A 16 28.24 -16.60 21.87
CA LEU A 16 28.76 -15.23 21.95
C LEU A 16 28.84 -14.55 20.58
N PHE A 17 29.18 -15.29 19.53
CA PHE A 17 29.22 -14.78 18.16
C PHE A 17 27.84 -14.52 17.60
N CYS A 18 26.83 -15.36 17.91
CA CYS A 18 25.43 -15.10 17.58
C CYS A 18 24.88 -13.88 18.31
N LEU A 19 25.28 -13.64 19.56
CA LEU A 19 24.83 -12.47 20.33
C LEU A 19 25.41 -11.17 19.77
N LEU A 20 26.64 -11.20 19.24
CA LEU A 20 27.28 -10.03 18.62
C LEU A 20 26.71 -9.69 17.23
N LEU A 21 26.14 -10.65 16.50
CA LEU A 21 25.51 -10.41 15.20
C LEU A 21 24.10 -9.80 15.31
N PHE A 22 23.49 -9.83 16.50
CA PHE A 22 22.12 -9.32 16.71
C PHE A 22 22.07 -7.81 17.01
N THR A 23 23.20 -7.11 17.16
CA THR A 23 23.24 -5.69 17.59
C THR A 23 23.36 -4.69 16.44
N GLN A 24 23.26 -5.10 15.18
CA GLN A 24 23.36 -4.20 14.02
C GLN A 24 21.99 -3.96 13.35
N GLN A 25 20.96 -3.73 14.14
CA GLN A 25 19.74 -3.08 13.64
C GLN A 25 19.96 -1.56 13.68
N VAL A 26 20.78 -1.06 12.80
CA VAL A 26 20.80 0.37 12.49
C VAL A 26 19.51 0.68 11.74
N SER A 27 18.49 1.10 12.47
CA SER A 27 17.34 1.75 11.89
C SER A 27 17.82 3.00 11.18
N ALA A 28 17.99 2.95 9.88
CA ALA A 28 18.13 4.15 9.07
C ALA A 28 16.82 4.94 9.20
N GLN A 29 16.80 5.86 10.15
CA GLN A 29 15.77 6.88 10.22
C GLN A 29 15.95 7.73 8.96
N VAL A 30 15.07 7.53 8.00
CA VAL A 30 14.90 8.46 6.89
C VAL A 30 14.34 9.74 7.50
N THR A 31 15.24 10.65 7.88
CA THR A 31 14.85 12.01 8.23
C THR A 31 14.26 12.62 6.98
N PRO A 32 12.97 13.02 6.98
CA PRO A 32 12.40 13.72 5.84
C PRO A 32 13.21 15.00 5.63
N THR A 33 13.91 15.09 4.50
CA THR A 33 14.58 16.33 4.09
C THR A 33 13.48 17.34 3.80
N LEU A 34 13.30 18.30 4.70
CA LEU A 34 12.37 19.41 4.51
C LEU A 34 12.76 20.18 3.24
N PRO A 35 11.78 20.56 2.41
CA PRO A 35 12.06 21.30 1.19
C PRO A 35 12.70 22.65 1.49
N ASP A 36 13.58 23.09 0.59
CA ASP A 36 14.28 24.38 0.68
C ASP A 36 13.26 25.53 0.58
N THR A 37 13.06 26.27 1.67
CA THR A 37 12.13 27.40 1.75
C THR A 37 12.47 28.56 0.83
N ALA A 38 13.75 28.73 0.48
CA ALA A 38 14.18 29.82 -0.42
C ALA A 38 13.59 29.66 -1.83
N ARG A 39 13.24 28.44 -2.23
CA ARG A 39 12.66 28.10 -3.54
C ARG A 39 11.14 28.01 -3.54
N MET A 40 10.48 28.09 -2.38
CA MET A 40 9.03 28.02 -2.32
C MET A 40 8.38 29.33 -2.74
N THR A 41 7.45 29.24 -3.66
CA THR A 41 6.60 30.36 -4.05
C THR A 41 5.45 30.56 -3.06
N TYR A 42 4.91 31.79 -3.03
CA TYR A 42 3.72 32.11 -2.27
C TYR A 42 2.57 31.10 -2.53
N ASN A 43 1.94 30.63 -1.51
CA ASN A 43 0.84 29.65 -1.55
C ASN A 43 1.19 28.27 -2.17
N GLN A 44 2.45 27.90 -2.28
CA GLN A 44 2.81 26.62 -2.91
C GLN A 44 2.34 25.42 -2.07
N ILE A 45 2.45 25.50 -0.75
CA ILE A 45 2.04 24.43 0.17
C ILE A 45 0.52 24.27 0.13
N SER A 46 -0.21 25.36 0.33
CA SER A 46 -1.68 25.36 0.32
C SER A 46 -2.24 24.88 -1.01
N LYS A 47 -1.68 25.32 -2.15
CA LYS A 47 -2.07 24.88 -3.49
C LYS A 47 -1.85 23.39 -3.72
N THR A 48 -0.73 22.83 -3.23
CA THR A 48 -0.46 21.39 -3.35
C THR A 48 -1.49 20.56 -2.59
N CYS A 49 -2.02 21.12 -1.50
CA CYS A 49 -3.10 20.50 -0.72
C CYS A 49 -4.50 20.79 -1.27
N GLY A 50 -4.63 21.65 -2.27
CA GLY A 50 -5.93 22.10 -2.81
C GLY A 50 -6.65 23.09 -1.89
N LEU A 51 -5.90 23.83 -1.07
CA LEU A 51 -6.42 24.80 -0.12
C LEU A 51 -6.20 26.23 -0.58
N TYR A 52 -7.15 27.09 -0.24
CA TYR A 52 -7.05 28.53 -0.41
C TYR A 52 -6.96 29.17 0.98
N VAL A 53 -5.89 29.94 1.20
CA VAL A 53 -5.60 30.58 2.47
C VAL A 53 -5.92 32.09 2.36
N PHE A 54 -6.76 32.59 3.26
CA PHE A 54 -7.18 33.97 3.31
C PHE A 54 -6.74 34.59 4.64
N PRO A 55 -5.96 35.72 4.62
CA PRO A 55 -5.59 36.43 5.83
C PRO A 55 -6.80 37.12 6.45
N SER A 56 -7.18 36.75 7.69
CA SER A 56 -8.33 37.38 8.38
C SER A 56 -7.96 38.60 9.21
N LYS A 57 -6.65 38.85 9.40
CA LYS A 57 -6.12 39.95 10.21
C LYS A 57 -5.24 40.92 9.42
N GLY A 58 -5.34 40.92 8.08
CA GLY A 58 -4.55 41.78 7.22
C GLY A 58 -3.05 41.43 7.16
N GLN A 59 -2.70 40.16 7.36
CA GLN A 59 -1.31 39.68 7.26
C GLN A 59 -0.76 39.92 5.85
N SER A 60 0.52 40.33 5.75
CA SER A 60 1.21 40.51 4.46
C SER A 60 1.48 39.16 3.79
N GLN A 61 1.78 39.18 2.48
CA GLN A 61 2.11 37.96 1.74
C GLN A 61 3.38 37.29 2.28
N GLU A 62 4.37 38.06 2.68
CA GLU A 62 5.62 37.55 3.29
C GLU A 62 5.32 36.86 4.61
N LYS A 63 4.47 37.48 5.45
CA LYS A 63 4.04 36.89 6.71
C LYS A 63 3.25 35.60 6.48
N GLN A 64 2.34 35.58 5.52
CA GLN A 64 1.60 34.37 5.16
C GLN A 64 2.54 33.25 4.68
N LYS A 65 3.51 33.56 3.82
CA LYS A 65 4.50 32.57 3.37
C LYS A 65 5.27 31.93 4.54
N GLN A 66 5.70 32.76 5.50
CA GLN A 66 6.39 32.29 6.70
C GLN A 66 5.48 31.41 7.55
N ASP A 67 4.25 31.86 7.80
CA ASP A 67 3.27 31.14 8.61
C ASP A 67 2.84 29.82 7.97
N GLU A 68 2.65 29.79 6.66
CA GLU A 68 2.39 28.53 5.91
C GLU A 68 3.53 27.54 6.06
N PHE A 69 4.78 28.00 6.03
CA PHE A 69 5.93 27.13 6.19
C PHE A 69 6.05 26.59 7.62
N GLU A 70 5.89 27.43 8.63
CA GLU A 70 5.89 27.00 10.02
C GLU A 70 4.76 25.98 10.28
N CYS A 71 3.56 26.25 9.75
CA CYS A 71 2.43 25.33 9.87
C CYS A 71 2.65 24.04 9.06
N TYR A 72 3.33 24.09 7.92
CA TYR A 72 3.72 22.92 7.18
C TYR A 72 4.66 22.01 8.00
N GLN A 73 5.72 22.57 8.58
CA GLN A 73 6.65 21.80 9.41
C GLN A 73 5.93 21.15 10.59
N TRP A 74 5.10 21.92 11.27
CA TRP A 74 4.33 21.42 12.41
C TRP A 74 3.36 20.32 11.97
N ALA A 75 2.63 20.52 10.86
CA ALA A 75 1.68 19.54 10.36
C ALA A 75 2.36 18.22 9.92
N VAL A 76 3.56 18.30 9.30
CA VAL A 76 4.37 17.11 8.98
C VAL A 76 4.76 16.36 10.25
N GLN A 77 5.19 17.07 11.30
CA GLN A 77 5.52 16.45 12.59
C GLN A 77 4.31 15.78 13.25
N GLN A 78 3.13 16.43 13.19
CA GLN A 78 1.91 15.90 13.81
C GLN A 78 1.29 14.74 13.03
N SER A 79 1.30 14.79 11.71
CA SER A 79 0.67 13.78 10.86
C SER A 79 1.62 12.66 10.43
N GLY A 80 2.93 12.89 10.47
CA GLY A 80 3.94 12.02 9.87
C GLY A 80 3.90 11.99 8.34
N ILE A 81 3.13 12.89 7.71
CA ILE A 81 2.88 12.91 6.26
C ILE A 81 3.43 14.19 5.65
N ASP A 82 4.33 14.04 4.68
CA ASP A 82 4.79 15.14 3.83
C ASP A 82 3.98 15.17 2.52
N PRO A 83 3.09 16.16 2.31
CA PRO A 83 2.28 16.25 1.10
C PRO A 83 3.08 16.54 -0.17
N LEU A 84 4.31 17.06 -0.04
CA LEU A 84 5.21 17.33 -1.16
C LEU A 84 5.98 16.07 -1.59
N ASN A 85 6.13 15.10 -0.67
CA ASN A 85 6.82 13.82 -0.88
C ASN A 85 5.96 12.65 -0.43
N LEU A 86 4.74 12.55 -0.95
CA LEU A 86 3.86 11.42 -0.63
C LEU A 86 4.47 10.10 -1.12
N PRO A 87 4.56 9.08 -0.27
CA PRO A 87 4.95 7.76 -0.70
C PRO A 87 3.96 7.23 -1.74
N LYS A 88 4.47 6.65 -2.81
CA LYS A 88 3.63 5.99 -3.81
C LYS A 88 3.02 4.75 -3.18
N VAL A 89 1.74 4.81 -2.83
CA VAL A 89 0.99 3.64 -2.39
C VAL A 89 0.71 2.79 -3.64
N GLN A 90 1.41 1.67 -3.74
CA GLN A 90 1.19 0.73 -4.83
C GLN A 90 -0.02 -0.15 -4.51
N ALA A 91 -0.84 -0.41 -5.53
CA ALA A 91 -1.87 -1.41 -5.44
C ALA A 91 -1.25 -2.79 -5.15
N ALA A 92 -1.88 -3.58 -4.30
CA ALA A 92 -1.42 -4.93 -4.05
C ALA A 92 -1.43 -5.74 -5.36
N PRO A 93 -0.35 -6.48 -5.68
CA PRO A 93 -0.30 -7.26 -6.90
C PRO A 93 -1.39 -8.32 -6.90
N THR A 94 -2.11 -8.43 -8.02
CA THR A 94 -3.06 -9.53 -8.24
C THR A 94 -2.30 -10.84 -8.43
N GLN A 95 -2.76 -11.90 -7.79
CA GLN A 95 -2.19 -13.23 -7.97
C GLN A 95 -2.59 -13.77 -9.34
N THR A 96 -1.66 -13.77 -10.28
CA THR A 96 -1.87 -14.24 -11.67
C THR A 96 -1.38 -15.67 -11.92
N GLY A 97 -0.84 -16.36 -10.90
CA GLY A 97 -0.33 -17.72 -11.00
C GLY A 97 -1.41 -18.78 -11.30
N PRO A 98 -1.05 -19.99 -11.74
CA PRO A 98 -1.98 -21.10 -11.92
C PRO A 98 -2.61 -21.47 -10.57
N ASP A 99 -3.93 -21.31 -10.42
CA ASP A 99 -4.67 -21.57 -9.19
C ASP A 99 -5.56 -22.81 -9.23
N GLY A 100 -5.43 -23.59 -10.31
CA GLY A 100 -6.26 -24.78 -10.51
C GLY A 100 -7.70 -24.48 -10.95
N SER A 101 -8.07 -23.23 -11.22
CA SER A 101 -9.45 -22.87 -11.64
C SER A 101 -9.88 -23.57 -12.91
N MET A 102 -8.96 -23.78 -13.86
CA MET A 102 -9.19 -24.55 -15.07
C MET A 102 -9.50 -26.02 -14.75
N VAL A 103 -8.71 -26.63 -13.86
CA VAL A 103 -8.88 -28.04 -13.46
C VAL A 103 -10.17 -28.23 -12.70
N MET A 104 -10.46 -27.32 -11.75
CA MET A 104 -11.71 -27.33 -10.98
C MET A 104 -12.92 -27.08 -11.87
N GLY A 105 -12.85 -26.14 -12.81
CA GLY A 105 -13.90 -25.87 -13.80
C GLY A 105 -14.11 -27.06 -14.72
N GLY A 106 -13.02 -27.67 -15.21
CA GLY A 106 -13.06 -28.86 -16.04
C GLY A 106 -13.69 -30.07 -15.32
N ALA A 107 -13.29 -30.30 -14.06
CA ALA A 107 -13.87 -31.39 -13.25
C ALA A 107 -15.36 -31.21 -13.00
N LYS A 108 -15.81 -30.00 -12.64
CA LYS A 108 -17.25 -29.69 -12.47
C LYS A 108 -18.01 -29.81 -13.78
N GLY A 109 -17.44 -29.32 -14.88
CA GLY A 109 -18.04 -29.44 -16.21
C GLY A 109 -18.14 -30.89 -16.68
N ALA A 110 -17.10 -31.70 -16.47
CA ALA A 110 -17.13 -33.13 -16.77
C ALA A 110 -18.24 -33.88 -16.01
N ALA A 111 -18.36 -33.63 -14.70
CA ALA A 111 -19.39 -34.26 -13.88
C ALA A 111 -20.80 -33.93 -14.37
N ALA A 112 -21.05 -32.65 -14.71
CA ALA A 112 -22.32 -32.23 -15.30
C ALA A 112 -22.55 -32.84 -16.67
N GLY A 113 -21.51 -32.90 -17.53
CA GLY A 113 -21.54 -33.50 -18.84
C GLY A 113 -21.82 -35.00 -18.85
N VAL A 114 -21.26 -35.74 -17.87
CA VAL A 114 -21.57 -37.17 -17.67
C VAL A 114 -23.05 -37.34 -17.40
N ALA A 115 -23.67 -36.57 -16.52
CA ALA A 115 -25.07 -36.67 -16.17
C ALA A 115 -25.98 -36.42 -17.38
N ILE A 116 -25.70 -35.42 -18.20
CA ILE A 116 -26.46 -35.09 -19.41
C ILE A 116 -26.18 -36.14 -20.50
N GLY A 117 -24.95 -36.54 -20.74
CA GLY A 117 -24.56 -37.54 -21.73
C GLY A 117 -25.10 -38.93 -21.42
N ALA A 118 -25.25 -39.30 -20.14
CA ALA A 118 -25.85 -40.56 -19.76
C ALA A 118 -27.32 -40.66 -20.14
N ILE A 119 -28.09 -39.57 -20.09
CA ILE A 119 -29.47 -39.50 -20.56
C ILE A 119 -29.56 -39.66 -22.07
N ALA A 120 -28.55 -39.12 -22.80
CA ALA A 120 -28.46 -39.21 -24.27
C ALA A 120 -27.78 -40.51 -24.76
N GLY A 121 -27.37 -41.41 -23.86
CA GLY A 121 -26.71 -42.68 -24.20
C GLY A 121 -25.18 -42.57 -24.46
N ASN A 122 -24.57 -41.46 -24.19
CA ASN A 122 -23.16 -41.18 -24.52
C ASN A 122 -22.42 -40.40 -23.43
N ALA A 123 -22.33 -40.98 -22.24
CA ALA A 123 -21.75 -40.37 -21.05
C ALA A 123 -20.29 -39.92 -21.24
N GLY A 124 -19.50 -40.66 -22.02
CA GLY A 124 -18.10 -40.34 -22.30
C GLY A 124 -17.92 -39.06 -23.13
N GLU A 125 -18.67 -38.87 -24.17
CA GLU A 125 -18.67 -37.65 -24.99
C GLU A 125 -19.20 -36.46 -24.21
N GLY A 126 -20.27 -36.65 -23.41
CA GLY A 126 -20.79 -35.62 -22.53
C GLY A 126 -19.73 -35.15 -21.50
N ALA A 127 -18.99 -36.09 -20.92
CA ALA A 127 -17.88 -35.75 -20.00
C ALA A 127 -16.78 -34.95 -20.70
N ALA A 128 -16.34 -35.31 -21.89
CA ALA A 128 -15.29 -34.65 -22.64
C ALA A 128 -15.69 -33.21 -23.01
N ILE A 129 -16.87 -33.01 -23.54
CA ILE A 129 -17.41 -31.69 -23.88
C ILE A 129 -17.57 -30.83 -22.62
N GLY A 130 -18.13 -31.39 -21.55
CA GLY A 130 -18.32 -30.71 -20.28
C GLY A 130 -17.00 -30.29 -19.64
N ALA A 131 -15.96 -31.11 -19.74
CA ALA A 131 -14.63 -30.77 -19.22
C ALA A 131 -14.01 -29.56 -19.95
N VAL A 132 -14.12 -29.51 -21.29
CA VAL A 132 -13.58 -28.41 -22.08
C VAL A 132 -14.35 -27.11 -21.80
N VAL A 133 -15.66 -27.14 -21.83
CA VAL A 133 -16.51 -25.97 -21.56
C VAL A 133 -16.33 -25.47 -20.14
N GLY A 134 -16.31 -26.38 -19.16
CA GLY A 134 -16.11 -26.03 -17.75
C GLY A 134 -14.71 -25.46 -17.46
N GLY A 135 -13.67 -26.01 -18.12
CA GLY A 135 -12.32 -25.47 -18.05
C GLY A 135 -12.19 -24.05 -18.59
N LEU A 136 -12.80 -23.78 -19.76
CA LEU A 136 -12.83 -22.43 -20.34
C LEU A 136 -13.63 -21.44 -19.47
N MET A 137 -14.75 -21.86 -18.89
CA MET A 137 -15.53 -21.05 -17.96
C MET A 137 -14.72 -20.75 -16.68
N GLY A 138 -13.95 -21.72 -16.18
CA GLY A 138 -13.06 -21.53 -15.03
C GLY A 138 -12.02 -20.43 -15.28
N ILE A 139 -11.38 -20.45 -16.45
CA ILE A 139 -10.39 -19.43 -16.86
C ILE A 139 -11.05 -18.05 -16.97
N ARG A 140 -12.23 -17.97 -17.60
CA ARG A 140 -12.95 -16.70 -17.77
C ARG A 140 -13.35 -16.09 -16.42
N ARG A 141 -13.94 -16.89 -15.53
CA ARG A 141 -14.32 -16.46 -14.18
C ARG A 141 -13.10 -15.92 -13.40
N ARG A 142 -11.98 -16.59 -13.51
CA ARG A 142 -10.75 -16.14 -12.87
C ARG A 142 -10.26 -14.78 -13.38
N ARG A 143 -10.34 -14.54 -14.69
CA ARG A 143 -9.98 -13.23 -15.26
C ARG A 143 -10.87 -12.12 -14.71
N GLU A 144 -12.18 -12.36 -14.66
CA GLU A 144 -13.16 -11.42 -14.10
C GLU A 144 -12.89 -11.15 -12.60
N GLU A 145 -12.52 -12.18 -11.84
CA GLU A 145 -12.15 -12.04 -10.42
C GLU A 145 -10.83 -11.26 -10.23
N ALA A 146 -9.83 -11.53 -11.09
CA ALA A 146 -8.55 -10.81 -11.07
C ALA A 146 -8.72 -9.32 -11.42
N GLU A 147 -9.53 -8.99 -12.44
CA GLU A 147 -9.85 -7.61 -12.80
C GLU A 147 -10.56 -6.87 -11.67
N LYS A 148 -11.53 -7.52 -11.00
CA LYS A 148 -12.20 -6.93 -9.84
C LYS A 148 -11.24 -6.69 -8.68
N GLN A 149 -10.35 -7.63 -8.40
CA GLN A 149 -9.35 -7.51 -7.34
C GLN A 149 -8.37 -6.38 -7.65
N GLU A 150 -7.95 -6.24 -8.91
CA GLU A 150 -7.08 -5.14 -9.34
C GLU A 150 -7.77 -3.78 -9.14
N GLN A 151 -9.01 -3.65 -9.58
CA GLN A 151 -9.79 -2.42 -9.37
C GLN A 151 -9.94 -2.09 -7.88
N GLN A 152 -10.24 -3.06 -7.04
CA GLN A 152 -10.35 -2.87 -5.59
C GLN A 152 -9.01 -2.44 -4.97
N SER A 153 -7.90 -3.05 -5.39
CA SER A 153 -6.57 -2.70 -4.87
C SER A 153 -6.13 -1.31 -5.29
N GLN A 154 -6.45 -0.88 -6.52
CA GLN A 154 -6.20 0.49 -6.99
C GLN A 154 -7.06 1.51 -6.24
N GLN A 155 -8.34 1.20 -6.00
CA GLN A 155 -9.21 2.06 -5.18
C GLN A 155 -8.69 2.19 -3.75
N ALA A 156 -8.28 1.10 -3.13
CA ALA A 156 -7.70 1.10 -1.78
C ALA A 156 -6.41 1.94 -1.70
N ALA A 157 -5.52 1.82 -2.69
CA ALA A 157 -4.30 2.62 -2.78
C ALA A 157 -4.60 4.13 -2.94
N THR A 158 -5.58 4.46 -3.78
CA THR A 158 -6.04 5.84 -3.96
C THR A 158 -6.64 6.40 -2.68
N GLN A 159 -7.51 5.64 -2.02
CA GLN A 159 -8.14 6.05 -0.77
C GLN A 159 -7.11 6.22 0.36
N THR A 160 -6.12 5.35 0.44
CA THR A 160 -5.02 5.49 1.40
C THR A 160 -4.26 6.79 1.17
N THR A 161 -3.92 7.11 -0.09
CA THR A 161 -3.26 8.37 -0.45
C THR A 161 -4.11 9.59 -0.08
N GLN A 162 -5.42 9.54 -0.32
CA GLN A 162 -6.34 10.61 0.06
C GLN A 162 -6.43 10.77 1.58
N ASN A 163 -6.48 9.68 2.33
CA ASN A 163 -6.51 9.70 3.80
C ASN A 163 -5.21 10.31 4.37
N MET A 164 -4.06 9.98 3.80
CA MET A 164 -2.77 10.59 4.18
C MET A 164 -2.81 12.11 3.97
N LYS A 165 -3.23 12.57 2.79
CA LYS A 165 -3.39 14.01 2.51
C LYS A 165 -4.37 14.67 3.48
N ALA A 166 -5.51 14.05 3.74
CA ALA A 166 -6.53 14.58 4.65
C ALA A 166 -6.00 14.75 6.08
N SER A 167 -5.17 13.81 6.57
CA SER A 167 -4.54 13.91 7.87
C SER A 167 -3.60 15.11 7.98
N PHE A 168 -2.77 15.32 6.95
CA PHE A 168 -1.91 16.51 6.88
C PHE A 168 -2.74 17.79 6.80
N VAL A 169 -3.73 17.86 5.90
CA VAL A 169 -4.61 19.03 5.72
C VAL A 169 -5.29 19.41 7.03
N LYS A 170 -5.77 18.44 7.79
CA LYS A 170 -6.40 18.69 9.09
C LYS A 170 -5.45 19.37 10.09
N ALA A 171 -4.21 18.87 10.19
CA ALA A 171 -3.20 19.47 11.05
C ALA A 171 -2.80 20.88 10.56
N PHE A 172 -2.51 21.01 9.27
CA PHE A 172 -2.14 22.27 8.64
C PHE A 172 -3.22 23.35 8.84
N SER A 173 -4.48 23.00 8.58
CA SER A 173 -5.61 23.91 8.77
C SER A 173 -5.74 24.38 10.22
N ALA A 174 -5.61 23.47 11.18
CA ALA A 174 -5.67 23.83 12.60
C ALA A 174 -4.58 24.83 13.01
N CYS A 175 -3.36 24.66 12.48
CA CYS A 175 -2.27 25.60 12.74
C CYS A 175 -2.54 26.98 12.09
N MET A 176 -2.97 27.01 10.83
CA MET A 176 -3.25 28.25 10.11
C MET A 176 -4.42 29.02 10.71
N ASP A 177 -5.49 28.32 11.12
CA ASP A 177 -6.62 28.92 11.84
C ASP A 177 -6.15 29.58 13.17
N GLY A 178 -5.28 28.90 13.91
CA GLY A 178 -4.68 29.45 15.14
C GLY A 178 -3.87 30.73 14.89
N LYS A 179 -3.26 30.89 13.72
CA LYS A 179 -2.54 32.10 13.30
C LYS A 179 -3.45 33.19 12.70
N GLY A 180 -4.75 32.92 12.56
CA GLY A 180 -5.74 33.87 12.08
C GLY A 180 -5.86 33.92 10.57
N TYR A 181 -5.76 32.78 9.91
CA TYR A 181 -6.11 32.60 8.50
C TYR A 181 -7.41 31.81 8.39
N THR A 182 -8.13 32.03 7.29
CA THR A 182 -9.30 31.23 6.93
C THR A 182 -8.95 30.34 5.75
N LEU A 183 -9.23 29.05 5.85
CA LEU A 183 -8.94 28.08 4.80
C LEU A 183 -10.25 27.60 4.15
N LYS A 184 -10.20 27.44 2.81
CA LYS A 184 -11.30 26.89 2.02
C LYS A 184 -10.77 25.91 0.98
#